data_f54090ebe031ce16ef4c799aa91dc2d4
#
_entry.id   f54090ebe031ce16ef4c799aa91dc2d4
#
_cell.length_a   1.000
_cell.length_b   1.000
_cell.length_c   1.000
_cell.angle_alpha   90.00
_cell.angle_beta   90.00
_cell.angle_gamma   90.00
#
_symmetry.space_group_name_H-M   'P 1'
#
loop_
_entity.id
_entity.type
_entity.pdbx_description
1 polymer ?
#
loop_
_entity_poly.entity_id
_entity_poly.type
_entity_poly.pdbx_seq_one_letter_code
_entity_poly.pdbx_strand_id
1 'polypeptide(L)'
;SNNPEAKNTEKKLTKLFGQNSVEDADYIIPIGGDGLLLKSLHNFNKLNKPFFGINFGSIGFLMNNLSNENLNDMIINAKKSTFKPLKMTAQSVNNEIFEAYAYNEVSLMRQTHLASKIKIKINEKVKMEELICDGVLLSTSAGSTAYNLSAHGSILPLDSNILALTPISAFRPRRWRGCLLYTSPSPRDRLL
;
A
#
# COMPACT_ATOMS: atom_id res chain seq x y z
N SER A 1 -5.05 -0.93 -18.97
CA SER A 1 -5.28 0.53 -18.88
C SER A 1 -6.11 1.01 -20.06
N ASN A 2 -6.92 2.09 -19.90
CA ASN A 2 -7.63 2.74 -21.01
C ASN A 2 -6.74 3.71 -21.82
N ASN A 3 -5.50 3.92 -21.40
CA ASN A 3 -4.52 4.75 -22.10
C ASN A 3 -4.14 4.11 -23.44
N PRO A 4 -4.23 4.84 -24.58
CA PRO A 4 -3.87 4.32 -25.90
C PRO A 4 -2.42 3.86 -26.03
N GLU A 5 -1.49 4.58 -25.40
CA GLU A 5 -0.06 4.22 -25.40
C GLU A 5 0.20 2.92 -24.63
N ALA A 6 -0.49 2.74 -23.49
CA ALA A 6 -0.42 1.50 -22.73
C ALA A 6 -0.92 0.30 -23.54
N LYS A 7 -2.03 0.46 -24.29
CA LYS A 7 -2.55 -0.59 -25.19
C LYS A 7 -1.60 -0.90 -26.36
N ASN A 8 -0.94 0.12 -26.89
CA ASN A 8 0.05 -0.09 -27.96
C ASN A 8 1.28 -0.84 -27.43
N THR A 9 1.74 -0.49 -26.22
CA THR A 9 2.85 -1.19 -25.55
C THR A 9 2.48 -2.63 -25.23
N GLU A 10 1.27 -2.87 -24.72
CA GLU A 10 0.76 -4.24 -24.49
C GLU A 10 0.85 -5.08 -25.77
N LYS A 11 0.34 -4.58 -26.90
CA LYS A 11 0.42 -5.28 -28.19
C LYS A 11 1.85 -5.58 -28.63
N LYS A 12 2.76 -4.60 -28.44
CA LYS A 12 4.18 -4.79 -28.78
C LYS A 12 4.81 -5.88 -27.91
N LEU A 13 4.59 -5.83 -26.61
CA LEU A 13 5.15 -6.81 -25.67
C LEU A 13 4.54 -8.19 -25.90
N THR A 14 3.25 -8.31 -26.11
CA THR A 14 2.60 -9.59 -26.47
C THR A 14 3.17 -10.20 -27.74
N LYS A 15 3.49 -9.36 -28.76
CA LYS A 15 4.13 -9.85 -29.98
C LYS A 15 5.56 -10.34 -29.76
N LEU A 16 6.30 -9.74 -28.83
CA LEU A 16 7.71 -10.09 -28.56
C LEU A 16 7.85 -11.28 -27.61
N PHE A 17 7.03 -11.35 -26.58
CA PHE A 17 7.18 -12.29 -25.47
C PHE A 17 6.05 -13.33 -25.38
N GLY A 18 5.01 -13.18 -26.18
CA GLY A 18 3.80 -14.01 -26.08
C GLY A 18 2.87 -13.53 -24.98
N GLN A 19 1.77 -14.24 -24.80
CA GLN A 19 0.79 -14.06 -23.75
C GLN A 19 0.46 -15.43 -23.18
N ASN A 20 0.71 -15.61 -21.90
CA ASN A 20 0.40 -16.84 -21.17
C ASN A 20 -0.74 -16.62 -20.17
N SER A 21 -1.29 -17.71 -19.64
CA SER A 21 -2.14 -17.65 -18.46
C SER A 21 -1.35 -17.09 -17.27
N VAL A 22 -2.02 -16.53 -16.29
CA VAL A 22 -1.34 -15.95 -15.11
C VAL A 22 -0.63 -17.07 -14.30
N GLU A 23 -1.18 -18.27 -14.35
CA GLU A 23 -0.63 -19.46 -13.71
C GLU A 23 0.69 -19.94 -14.36
N ASP A 24 0.81 -19.81 -15.67
CA ASP A 24 1.97 -20.29 -16.44
C ASP A 24 3.03 -19.19 -16.66
N ALA A 25 2.68 -17.93 -16.45
CA ALA A 25 3.60 -16.81 -16.66
C ALA A 25 4.73 -16.77 -15.62
N ASP A 26 5.94 -16.42 -16.01
CA ASP A 26 7.07 -16.19 -15.10
C ASP A 26 6.94 -14.84 -14.38
N TYR A 27 6.37 -13.82 -15.05
CA TYR A 27 6.16 -12.48 -14.55
C TYR A 27 4.76 -11.98 -14.90
N ILE A 28 4.16 -11.22 -14.00
CA ILE A 28 2.93 -10.46 -14.26
C ILE A 28 3.34 -9.02 -14.52
N ILE A 29 2.98 -8.48 -15.71
CA ILE A 29 3.40 -7.16 -16.16
C ILE A 29 2.18 -6.24 -16.29
N PRO A 30 1.75 -5.56 -15.19
CA PRO A 30 0.73 -4.54 -15.27
C PRO A 30 1.23 -3.31 -16.05
N ILE A 31 0.49 -2.89 -17.07
CA ILE A 31 0.82 -1.73 -17.91
C ILE A 31 -0.21 -0.62 -17.62
N GLY A 32 0.18 0.37 -16.80
CA GLY A 32 -0.75 1.39 -16.34
C GLY A 32 -0.19 2.24 -15.21
N GLY A 33 -0.97 2.57 -14.19
CA GLY A 33 -0.53 3.27 -12.98
C GLY A 33 -0.54 2.37 -11.74
N ASP A 34 -0.14 2.92 -10.60
CA ASP A 34 -0.05 2.19 -9.30
C ASP A 34 -1.35 1.46 -8.93
N GLY A 35 -2.52 2.05 -9.21
CA GLY A 35 -3.81 1.42 -8.95
C GLY A 35 -4.02 0.10 -9.71
N LEU A 36 -3.48 -0.03 -10.94
CA LEU A 36 -3.53 -1.29 -11.68
C LEU A 36 -2.59 -2.33 -11.06
N LEU A 37 -1.40 -1.93 -10.64
CA LEU A 37 -0.47 -2.82 -9.94
C LEU A 37 -1.09 -3.34 -8.64
N LEU A 38 -1.65 -2.47 -7.82
CA LEU A 38 -2.31 -2.84 -6.56
C LEU A 38 -3.48 -3.80 -6.79
N LYS A 39 -4.32 -3.54 -7.81
CA LYS A 39 -5.40 -4.45 -8.19
C LYS A 39 -4.87 -5.81 -8.64
N SER A 40 -3.79 -5.84 -9.40
CA SER A 40 -3.14 -7.08 -9.84
C SER A 40 -2.56 -7.86 -8.66
N LEU A 41 -1.91 -7.17 -7.71
CA LEU A 41 -1.43 -7.77 -6.47
C LEU A 41 -2.58 -8.39 -5.65
N HIS A 42 -3.71 -7.71 -5.51
CA HIS A 42 -4.88 -8.27 -4.82
C HIS A 42 -5.42 -9.53 -5.50
N ASN A 43 -5.52 -9.52 -6.82
CA ASN A 43 -6.13 -10.61 -7.56
C ASN A 43 -5.22 -11.85 -7.63
N PHE A 44 -3.91 -11.65 -7.69
CA PHE A 44 -2.94 -12.70 -8.03
C PHE A 44 -1.90 -12.97 -6.94
N ASN A 45 -2.07 -12.43 -5.73
CA ASN A 45 -1.12 -12.61 -4.62
C ASN A 45 -0.88 -14.08 -4.24
N LYS A 46 -1.90 -14.94 -4.40
CA LYS A 46 -1.82 -16.36 -4.08
C LYS A 46 -0.88 -17.13 -5.01
N LEU A 47 -0.60 -16.61 -6.20
CA LEU A 47 0.27 -17.26 -7.18
C LEU A 47 1.76 -17.09 -6.84
N ASN A 48 2.10 -16.21 -5.89
CA ASN A 48 3.48 -15.93 -5.49
C ASN A 48 4.42 -15.61 -6.66
N LYS A 49 3.87 -14.98 -7.72
CA LYS A 49 4.60 -14.57 -8.92
C LYS A 49 5.17 -13.17 -8.77
N PRO A 50 6.33 -12.86 -9.36
CA PRO A 50 6.85 -11.50 -9.39
C PRO A 50 6.03 -10.60 -10.32
N PHE A 51 5.91 -9.34 -9.93
CA PHE A 51 5.24 -8.29 -10.70
C PHE A 51 6.28 -7.29 -11.19
N PHE A 52 6.19 -6.90 -12.46
CA PHE A 52 6.98 -5.83 -13.04
C PHE A 52 6.05 -4.79 -13.66
N GLY A 53 5.71 -3.76 -12.91
CA GLY A 53 4.78 -2.73 -13.37
C GLY A 53 5.44 -1.73 -14.32
N ILE A 54 4.79 -1.41 -15.44
CA ILE A 54 5.23 -0.39 -16.41
C ILE A 54 4.29 0.82 -16.32
N ASN A 55 4.86 1.99 -16.03
CA ASN A 55 4.12 3.21 -15.77
C ASN A 55 3.57 3.86 -17.06
N PHE A 56 2.27 4.01 -17.11
CA PHE A 56 1.52 4.84 -18.06
C PHE A 56 0.48 5.71 -17.36
N GLY A 57 0.65 5.91 -16.06
CA GLY A 57 -0.13 6.85 -15.24
C GLY A 57 0.53 8.23 -15.21
N SER A 58 -0.19 9.21 -14.66
CA SER A 58 0.34 10.58 -14.51
C SER A 58 1.44 10.65 -13.46
N ILE A 59 1.31 9.90 -12.38
CA ILE A 59 2.28 9.77 -11.28
C ILE A 59 2.31 8.30 -10.88
N GLY A 60 3.49 7.71 -10.78
CA GLY A 60 3.69 6.34 -10.32
C GLY A 60 4.87 6.27 -9.35
N PHE A 61 4.63 5.74 -8.15
CA PHE A 61 5.65 5.52 -7.13
C PHE A 61 6.10 4.05 -7.06
N LEU A 62 5.25 3.14 -7.57
CA LEU A 62 5.45 1.70 -7.50
C LEU A 62 5.77 1.08 -8.86
N MET A 63 5.65 1.84 -9.93
CA MET A 63 5.80 1.39 -11.31
C MET A 63 7.13 1.84 -11.90
N ASN A 64 7.64 1.10 -12.87
CA ASN A 64 8.87 1.44 -13.58
C ASN A 64 8.57 2.27 -14.83
N ASN A 65 9.40 3.26 -15.12
CA ASN A 65 9.32 3.96 -16.40
C ASN A 65 9.92 3.07 -17.50
N LEU A 66 9.22 2.97 -18.63
CA LEU A 66 9.74 2.27 -19.78
C LEU A 66 10.92 3.05 -20.34
N SER A 67 12.10 2.47 -20.34
CA SER A 67 13.29 3.01 -21.00
C SER A 67 13.43 2.47 -22.42
N ASN A 68 14.40 2.97 -23.18
CA ASN A 68 14.77 2.41 -24.49
C ASN A 68 15.50 1.07 -24.40
N GLU A 69 15.77 0.58 -23.19
CA GLU A 69 16.40 -0.71 -22.95
C GLU A 69 15.42 -1.86 -23.26
N ASN A 70 16.00 -3.04 -23.50
CA ASN A 70 15.23 -4.25 -23.65
C ASN A 70 14.51 -4.57 -22.33
N LEU A 71 13.22 -4.94 -22.38
CA LEU A 71 12.44 -5.29 -21.21
C LEU A 71 13.09 -6.42 -20.37
N ASN A 72 13.73 -7.42 -21.02
CA ASN A 72 14.44 -8.47 -20.30
C ASN A 72 15.57 -7.92 -19.46
N ASP A 73 16.35 -6.99 -19.99
CA ASP A 73 17.45 -6.36 -19.26
C ASP A 73 16.93 -5.51 -18.11
N MET A 74 15.82 -4.80 -18.32
CA MET A 74 15.14 -4.07 -17.26
C MET A 74 14.68 -4.98 -16.12
N ILE A 75 14.07 -6.13 -16.44
CA ILE A 75 13.60 -7.10 -15.42
C ILE A 75 14.76 -7.72 -14.68
N ILE A 76 15.81 -8.14 -15.39
CA ILE A 76 17.00 -8.80 -14.81
C ILE A 76 17.74 -7.84 -13.86
N ASN A 77 17.85 -6.57 -14.23
CA ASN A 77 18.54 -5.55 -13.43
C ASN A 77 17.64 -4.88 -12.37
N ALA A 78 16.35 -5.22 -12.33
CA ALA A 78 15.42 -4.61 -11.39
C ALA A 78 15.70 -5.01 -9.95
N LYS A 79 15.70 -4.04 -9.04
CA LYS A 79 15.74 -4.32 -7.61
C LYS A 79 14.39 -4.89 -7.17
N LYS A 80 14.41 -6.10 -6.62
CA LYS A 80 13.21 -6.75 -6.09
C LYS A 80 12.82 -6.14 -4.73
N SER A 81 11.58 -5.69 -4.61
CA SER A 81 10.96 -5.27 -3.35
C SER A 81 9.82 -6.21 -2.98
N THR A 82 9.66 -6.49 -1.70
CA THR A 82 8.59 -7.37 -1.19
C THR A 82 7.53 -6.54 -0.48
N PHE A 83 6.30 -6.56 -1.01
CA PHE A 83 5.15 -5.91 -0.39
C PHE A 83 4.47 -6.86 0.59
N LYS A 84 4.35 -6.44 1.84
CA LYS A 84 3.60 -7.15 2.88
C LYS A 84 2.29 -6.41 3.11
N PRO A 85 1.13 -7.00 2.77
CA PRO A 85 -0.15 -6.35 3.04
C PRO A 85 -0.45 -6.31 4.54
N LEU A 86 -1.21 -5.30 4.96
CA LEU A 86 -1.85 -5.28 6.27
C LEU A 86 -3.03 -6.27 6.26
N LYS A 87 -3.13 -7.08 7.30
CA LYS A 87 -4.37 -7.79 7.62
C LYS A 87 -5.19 -6.91 8.57
N MET A 88 -6.39 -6.58 8.16
CA MET A 88 -7.38 -5.92 9.00
C MET A 88 -8.36 -6.95 9.54
N THR A 89 -8.67 -6.87 10.83
CA THR A 89 -9.83 -7.52 11.43
C THR A 89 -10.66 -6.44 12.12
N ALA A 90 -11.89 -6.24 11.67
CA ALA A 90 -12.82 -5.29 12.26
C ALA A 90 -13.98 -6.05 12.90
N GLN A 91 -14.40 -5.60 14.08
CA GLN A 91 -15.57 -6.13 14.77
C GLN A 91 -16.61 -5.02 14.94
N SER A 92 -17.83 -5.27 14.45
CA SER A 92 -18.94 -4.34 14.62
C SER A 92 -19.49 -4.35 16.05
N VAL A 93 -20.33 -3.39 16.37
CA VAL A 93 -21.07 -3.36 17.65
C VAL A 93 -22.01 -4.56 17.83
N ASN A 94 -22.39 -5.22 16.74
CA ASN A 94 -23.21 -6.43 16.73
C ASN A 94 -22.36 -7.72 16.77
N ASN A 95 -21.07 -7.61 17.05
CA ASN A 95 -20.09 -8.71 17.05
C ASN A 95 -19.84 -9.37 15.69
N GLU A 96 -20.23 -8.75 14.58
CA GLU A 96 -19.86 -9.22 13.25
C GLU A 96 -18.38 -8.96 12.99
N ILE A 97 -17.68 -9.96 12.47
CA ILE A 97 -16.24 -9.87 12.19
C ILE A 97 -16.03 -9.75 10.69
N PHE A 98 -15.22 -8.77 10.30
CA PHE A 98 -14.81 -8.52 8.92
C PHE A 98 -13.29 -8.60 8.82
N GLU A 99 -12.79 -9.35 7.85
CA GLU A 99 -11.37 -9.44 7.55
C GLU A 99 -11.08 -8.94 6.14
N ALA A 100 -10.01 -8.18 5.99
CA ALA A 100 -9.53 -7.72 4.70
C ALA A 100 -8.01 -7.57 4.68
N TYR A 101 -7.44 -7.48 3.47
CA TYR A 101 -6.04 -7.19 3.25
C TYR A 101 -5.88 -5.88 2.49
N ALA A 102 -4.91 -5.06 2.88
CA ALA A 102 -4.62 -3.79 2.24
C ALA A 102 -3.12 -3.67 1.93
N TYR A 103 -2.79 -3.32 0.70
CA TYR A 103 -1.41 -3.04 0.31
C TYR A 103 -1.00 -1.60 0.62
N ASN A 104 -1.92 -0.63 0.54
CA ASN A 104 -1.65 0.75 0.89
C ASN A 104 -1.92 1.03 2.37
N GLU A 105 -3.20 1.15 2.74
CA GLU A 105 -3.60 1.49 4.09
C GLU A 105 -4.93 0.86 4.49
N VAL A 106 -5.14 0.77 5.80
CA VAL A 106 -6.44 0.58 6.42
C VAL A 106 -6.86 1.90 7.05
N SER A 107 -8.04 2.40 6.71
CA SER A 107 -8.57 3.64 7.28
C SER A 107 -9.88 3.41 8.02
N LEU A 108 -10.03 4.08 9.17
CA LEU A 108 -11.26 4.17 9.92
C LEU A 108 -11.74 5.62 9.86
N MET A 109 -12.94 5.85 9.32
CA MET A 109 -13.49 7.18 9.13
C MET A 109 -14.89 7.29 9.73
N ARG A 110 -15.21 8.47 10.26
CA ARG A 110 -16.57 8.79 10.68
C ARG A 110 -17.54 8.74 9.49
N GLN A 111 -18.76 8.30 9.75
CA GLN A 111 -19.84 8.28 8.75
C GLN A 111 -20.78 9.49 8.88
N THR A 112 -20.75 10.19 10.01
CA THR A 112 -21.63 11.31 10.28
C THR A 112 -20.83 12.61 10.38
N HIS A 113 -21.52 13.74 10.53
CA HIS A 113 -20.88 15.05 10.76
C HIS A 113 -20.25 15.19 12.17
N LEU A 114 -20.55 14.29 13.10
CA LEU A 114 -19.92 14.28 14.42
C LEU A 114 -18.49 13.74 14.33
N ALA A 115 -17.57 14.39 15.06
CA ALA A 115 -16.19 13.91 15.15
C ALA A 115 -16.14 12.53 15.80
N SER A 116 -15.26 11.67 15.28
CA SER A 116 -15.02 10.37 15.90
C SER A 116 -14.16 10.50 17.16
N LYS A 117 -14.37 9.58 18.10
CA LYS A 117 -13.55 9.42 19.30
C LYS A 117 -12.90 8.06 19.25
N ILE A 118 -11.60 8.03 19.06
CA ILE A 118 -10.84 6.79 18.80
C ILE A 118 -9.84 6.56 19.91
N LYS A 119 -9.92 5.39 20.56
CA LYS A 119 -8.86 4.90 21.46
C LYS A 119 -7.85 4.09 20.65
N ILE A 120 -6.56 4.37 20.84
CA ILE A 120 -5.47 3.67 20.15
C ILE A 120 -4.69 2.81 21.13
N LYS A 121 -4.62 1.52 20.82
CA LYS A 121 -3.75 0.56 21.49
C LYS A 121 -2.69 0.05 20.54
N ILE A 122 -1.48 -0.16 21.03
CA ILE A 122 -0.38 -0.77 20.30
C ILE A 122 0.20 -1.86 21.21
N ASN A 123 0.22 -3.11 20.73
CA ASN A 123 0.64 -4.26 21.51
C ASN A 123 -0.08 -4.31 22.88
N GLU A 124 -1.40 -4.23 22.88
CA GLU A 124 -2.31 -4.23 24.02
C GLU A 124 -2.15 -3.05 25.01
N LYS A 125 -1.15 -2.21 24.83
CA LYS A 125 -0.94 -1.01 25.65
C LYS A 125 -1.66 0.20 25.06
N VAL A 126 -2.45 0.88 25.88
CA VAL A 126 -3.10 2.13 25.47
C VAL A 126 -2.01 3.19 25.23
N LYS A 127 -1.95 3.72 24.02
CA LYS A 127 -1.04 4.81 23.63
C LYS A 127 -1.75 6.15 23.56
N MET A 128 -3.06 6.13 23.31
CA MET A 128 -3.92 7.31 23.30
C MET A 128 -5.31 6.91 23.77
N GLU A 129 -5.76 7.53 24.84
CA GLU A 129 -7.10 7.25 25.40
C GLU A 129 -8.22 7.79 24.51
N GLU A 130 -8.05 8.98 23.96
CA GLU A 130 -9.03 9.58 23.09
C GLU A 130 -8.35 10.45 22.02
N LEU A 131 -8.54 10.07 20.76
CA LEU A 131 -8.25 10.89 19.59
C LEU A 131 -9.57 11.39 19.02
N ILE A 132 -9.79 12.71 19.03
CA ILE A 132 -10.95 13.33 18.39
C ILE A 132 -10.53 13.80 17.00
N CYS A 133 -11.14 13.23 15.96
CA CYS A 133 -10.71 13.42 14.57
C CYS A 133 -11.84 13.05 13.60
N ASP A 134 -11.59 13.21 12.30
CA ASP A 134 -12.46 12.64 11.26
C ASP A 134 -12.19 11.16 11.04
N GLY A 135 -10.98 10.71 11.38
CA GLY A 135 -10.58 9.32 11.24
C GLY A 135 -9.10 9.11 11.53
N VAL A 136 -8.66 7.89 11.34
CA VAL A 136 -7.25 7.48 11.44
C VAL A 136 -6.95 6.46 10.38
N LEU A 137 -5.73 6.48 9.86
CA LEU A 137 -5.26 5.46 8.92
C LEU A 137 -3.95 4.83 9.40
N LEU A 138 -3.77 3.56 9.07
CA LEU A 138 -2.54 2.82 9.24
C LEU A 138 -2.02 2.45 7.85
N SER A 139 -0.88 3.03 7.47
CA SER A 139 -0.30 2.87 6.14
C SER A 139 0.95 2.01 6.16
N THR A 140 1.10 1.19 5.12
CA THR A 140 2.36 0.52 4.78
C THR A 140 3.35 1.50 4.17
N SER A 141 4.59 1.04 3.95
CA SER A 141 5.58 1.82 3.17
C SER A 141 5.09 2.11 1.75
N ALA A 142 4.47 1.14 1.08
CA ALA A 142 3.92 1.31 -0.26
C ALA A 142 2.78 2.34 -0.31
N GLY A 143 1.91 2.35 0.71
CA GLY A 143 0.80 3.29 0.84
C GLY A 143 1.20 4.66 1.36
N SER A 144 2.44 4.84 1.82
CA SER A 144 2.86 6.09 2.46
C SER A 144 2.77 7.31 1.54
N THR A 145 2.84 7.12 0.22
CA THR A 145 2.68 8.14 -0.82
C THR A 145 1.25 8.28 -1.34
N ALA A 146 0.29 7.46 -0.85
CA ALA A 146 -1.12 7.50 -1.23
C ALA A 146 -1.94 8.38 -0.26
N TYR A 147 -3.03 7.86 0.31
CA TYR A 147 -3.89 8.65 1.21
C TYR A 147 -3.15 9.13 2.46
N ASN A 148 -2.17 8.36 2.95
CA ASN A 148 -1.31 8.78 4.05
C ASN A 148 -0.65 10.15 3.78
N LEU A 149 -0.11 10.36 2.56
CA LEU A 149 0.49 11.64 2.19
C LEU A 149 -0.54 12.78 2.17
N SER A 150 -1.74 12.53 1.66
CA SER A 150 -2.83 13.51 1.66
C SER A 150 -3.30 13.87 3.08
N ALA A 151 -3.18 12.93 4.03
CA ALA A 151 -3.42 13.15 5.45
C ALA A 151 -2.21 13.73 6.19
N HIS A 152 -1.19 14.20 5.47
CA HIS A 152 0.06 14.76 6.01
C HIS A 152 0.92 13.75 6.81
N GLY A 153 0.77 12.46 6.55
CA GLY A 153 1.62 11.42 7.09
C GLY A 153 3.00 11.38 6.45
N SER A 154 3.94 10.73 7.12
CA SER A 154 5.32 10.62 6.64
C SER A 154 5.43 9.68 5.44
N ILE A 155 6.26 10.04 4.47
CA ILE A 155 6.68 9.13 3.40
C ILE A 155 7.70 8.14 4.00
N LEU A 156 7.51 6.86 3.72
CA LEU A 156 8.34 5.78 4.21
C LEU A 156 9.16 5.15 3.07
N PRO A 157 10.43 4.79 3.30
CA PRO A 157 11.19 4.00 2.34
C PRO A 157 10.47 2.68 2.04
N LEU A 158 10.41 2.29 0.77
CA LEU A 158 9.62 1.15 0.30
C LEU A 158 9.99 -0.17 1.00
N ASP A 159 11.28 -0.38 1.26
CA ASP A 159 11.82 -1.58 1.91
C ASP A 159 11.83 -1.48 3.45
N SER A 160 11.25 -0.44 4.03
CA SER A 160 11.23 -0.28 5.49
C SER A 160 10.19 -1.18 6.14
N ASN A 161 10.53 -1.74 7.31
CA ASN A 161 9.58 -2.45 8.17
C ASN A 161 8.89 -1.48 9.15
N ILE A 162 8.34 -0.39 8.59
CA ILE A 162 7.70 0.69 9.36
C ILE A 162 6.29 0.88 8.83
N LEU A 163 5.35 1.14 9.72
CA LEU A 163 3.99 1.57 9.42
C LEU A 163 3.81 3.01 9.89
N ALA A 164 3.02 3.79 9.16
CA ALA A 164 2.61 5.12 9.58
C ALA A 164 1.18 5.08 10.12
N LEU A 165 1.00 5.45 11.38
CA LEU A 165 -0.32 5.71 11.96
C LEU A 165 -0.58 7.20 11.89
N THR A 166 -1.53 7.61 11.05
CA THR A 166 -1.77 9.01 10.70
C THR A 166 -3.22 9.39 10.99
N PRO A 167 -3.48 10.46 11.74
CA PRO A 167 -4.84 10.95 11.95
C PRO A 167 -5.34 11.71 10.74
N ILE A 168 -6.64 11.68 10.53
CA ILE A 168 -7.32 12.48 9.53
C ILE A 168 -8.02 13.62 10.26
N SER A 169 -7.58 14.87 10.01
CA SER A 169 -8.15 16.08 10.62
C SER A 169 -8.21 16.00 12.15
N ALA A 170 -7.09 15.76 12.83
CA ALA A 170 -7.02 15.66 14.28
C ALA A 170 -7.45 16.98 14.94
N PHE A 171 -8.53 16.95 15.77
CA PHE A 171 -9.00 18.07 16.57
C PHE A 171 -8.37 18.07 17.97
N ARG A 172 -8.29 16.89 18.60
CA ARG A 172 -7.61 16.69 19.90
C ARG A 172 -6.92 15.32 19.92
N PRO A 173 -5.64 15.21 20.33
CA PRO A 173 -4.74 16.34 20.63
C PRO A 173 -4.50 17.24 19.40
N ARG A 174 -4.43 18.55 19.62
CA ARG A 174 -4.19 19.49 18.51
C ARG A 174 -2.86 19.24 17.85
N ARG A 175 -2.84 19.24 16.50
CA ARG A 175 -1.64 19.08 15.68
C ARG A 175 -0.90 17.76 15.90
N TRP A 176 -1.54 16.75 16.50
CA TRP A 176 -0.95 15.43 16.50
C TRP A 176 -0.86 14.89 15.08
N ARG A 177 0.34 14.58 14.64
CA ARG A 177 0.63 14.16 13.27
C ARG A 177 0.71 12.64 13.09
N GLY A 178 0.39 11.88 14.13
CA GLY A 178 0.54 10.43 14.12
C GLY A 178 1.89 9.97 14.65
N CYS A 179 2.22 8.73 14.40
CA CYS A 179 3.47 8.13 14.80
C CYS A 179 3.91 7.03 13.83
N LEU A 180 5.18 6.68 13.88
CA LEU A 180 5.74 5.56 13.14
C LEU A 180 5.78 4.34 14.05
N LEU A 181 5.37 3.19 13.51
CA LEU A 181 5.33 1.91 14.19
C LEU A 181 6.31 0.96 13.51
N TYR A 182 7.26 0.45 14.26
CA TYR A 182 8.17 -0.58 13.77
C TYR A 182 7.46 -1.93 13.79
N THR A 183 7.48 -2.66 12.68
CA THR A 183 6.86 -4.00 12.55
C THR A 183 7.76 -5.12 13.04
N SER A 184 9.04 -4.83 13.30
CA SER A 184 9.99 -5.71 13.95
C SER A 184 10.36 -5.16 15.32
N PRO A 185 10.69 -5.99 16.31
CA PRO A 185 11.22 -5.49 17.58
C PRO A 185 12.44 -4.60 17.31
N SER A 186 12.39 -3.36 17.79
CA SER A 186 13.55 -2.47 17.74
C SER A 186 14.70 -3.10 18.53
N PRO A 187 15.95 -2.96 18.14
CA PRO A 187 17.08 -3.35 18.97
C PRO A 187 17.02 -2.73 20.38
N ARG A 188 16.36 -1.59 20.54
CA ARG A 188 16.10 -0.93 21.84
C ARG A 188 15.06 -1.65 22.69
N ASP A 189 14.14 -2.39 22.08
CA ASP A 189 13.11 -3.15 22.80
C ASP A 189 13.65 -4.46 23.39
N ARG A 190 14.88 -4.86 23.03
CA ARG A 190 15.57 -6.03 23.57
C ARG A 190 16.40 -5.75 24.83
N LEU A 191 16.45 -4.49 25.25
CA LEU A 191 17.26 -4.03 26.41
C LEU A 191 16.41 -3.68 27.64
N LEU A 192 15.14 -4.09 27.67
CA LEU A 192 14.26 -3.96 28.84
C LEU A 192 13.89 -5.31 29.40
#